data_040ba9fd1019377dbc4d6befa1766297
#
_entry.id   040ba9fd1019377dbc4d6befa1766297
#
_cell.length_a   1.000
_cell.length_b   1.000
_cell.length_c   1.000
_cell.angle_alpha   90.00
_cell.angle_beta   90.00
_cell.angle_gamma   90.00
#
_symmetry.space_group_name_H-M   'P 1'
#
loop_
_entity.id
_entity.type
_entity.pdbx_description
1 polymer ?
#
loop_
_entity_poly.entity_id
_entity_poly.type
_entity_poly.pdbx_seq_one_letter_code
_entity_poly.pdbx_strand_id
1 'polypeptide(L)'
;MQVISMSQNKYKQLTKMNLPKEVFNTEAIIYDFRYKGQDKVFKKLLNNTGVNLANKLYTLEMLDVNRKYLPENLCIPDYLTIVGGVVEGFTMPKIEGVNLSTILRNKNLTIEEKIYYLKKIGELLHQLDQIRKYTPFNDFYLNDIHESNFIVNLYKKSITAVDLDSSRVYSKATFASRYLTPFALLNNVKDKYKIIDETSSNLGYVEADRNTDLYCYIIMILFIFQIYYLFKWIFFK
;
A
#
# COMPACT_ATOMS: atom_id res chain seq x y z
N MET A 1 -6.49 -2.20 18.17
CA MET A 1 -7.50 -2.03 17.09
C MET A 1 -8.85 -2.62 17.52
N GLN A 2 -9.99 -2.00 17.16
CA GLN A 2 -11.32 -2.55 17.47
C GLN A 2 -11.63 -3.79 16.59
N VAL A 3 -12.63 -4.59 17.02
CA VAL A 3 -12.99 -5.85 16.34
C VAL A 3 -14.44 -5.80 15.87
N ILE A 4 -14.70 -6.27 14.65
CA ILE A 4 -16.03 -6.55 14.12
C ILE A 4 -16.21 -8.05 14.02
N SER A 5 -17.19 -8.62 14.73
CA SER A 5 -17.64 -9.98 14.50
C SER A 5 -18.71 -10.01 13.42
N MET A 6 -18.48 -10.78 12.37
CA MET A 6 -19.39 -10.94 11.23
C MET A 6 -19.92 -12.37 11.18
N SER A 7 -21.23 -12.51 11.01
CA SER A 7 -21.81 -13.85 10.80
C SER A 7 -21.44 -14.40 9.41
N GLN A 8 -21.38 -15.72 9.29
CA GLN A 8 -21.12 -16.41 8.01
C GLN A 8 -22.12 -16.01 6.92
N ASN A 9 -23.40 -15.79 7.29
CA ASN A 9 -24.43 -15.39 6.32
C ASN A 9 -24.14 -13.98 5.77
N LYS A 10 -23.79 -13.02 6.65
CA LYS A 10 -23.43 -11.66 6.21
C LYS A 10 -22.18 -11.67 5.37
N TYR A 11 -21.19 -12.47 5.74
CA TYR A 11 -19.95 -12.61 5.00
C TYR A 11 -20.17 -13.12 3.55
N LYS A 12 -21.05 -14.13 3.38
CA LYS A 12 -21.39 -14.67 2.05
C LYS A 12 -22.16 -13.68 1.16
N GLN A 13 -22.77 -12.65 1.74
CA GLN A 13 -23.53 -11.62 1.03
C GLN A 13 -22.67 -10.41 0.61
N LEU A 14 -21.37 -10.38 0.98
CA LEU A 14 -20.51 -9.28 0.62
C LEU A 14 -20.28 -9.22 -0.89
N THR A 15 -20.36 -8.01 -1.45
CA THR A 15 -20.12 -7.76 -2.85
C THR A 15 -18.64 -7.50 -3.08
N LYS A 16 -18.01 -8.34 -3.91
CA LYS A 16 -16.61 -8.15 -4.31
C LYS A 16 -16.48 -6.88 -5.15
N MET A 17 -15.51 -6.04 -4.82
CA MET A 17 -15.19 -4.86 -5.61
C MET A 17 -14.50 -5.24 -6.92
N ASN A 18 -14.90 -4.62 -8.02
CA ASN A 18 -14.20 -4.68 -9.28
C ASN A 18 -13.02 -3.71 -9.24
N LEU A 19 -11.83 -4.23 -9.02
CA LEU A 19 -10.61 -3.45 -9.09
C LEU A 19 -10.18 -3.25 -10.55
N PRO A 20 -9.49 -2.16 -10.89
CA PRO A 20 -8.87 -2.01 -12.19
C PRO A 20 -7.94 -3.19 -12.50
N LYS A 21 -7.85 -3.59 -13.79
CA LYS A 21 -7.01 -4.74 -14.22
C LYS A 21 -5.53 -4.57 -13.86
N GLU A 22 -5.10 -3.34 -13.66
CA GLU A 22 -3.74 -2.96 -13.30
C GLU A 22 -3.43 -3.19 -11.81
N VAL A 23 -4.46 -3.34 -10.98
CA VAL A 23 -4.32 -3.64 -9.55
C VAL A 23 -4.23 -5.14 -9.38
N PHE A 24 -3.01 -5.66 -9.36
CA PHE A 24 -2.77 -7.06 -9.04
C PHE A 24 -2.93 -7.25 -7.53
N ASN A 25 -3.96 -7.99 -7.15
CA ASN A 25 -4.18 -8.33 -5.75
C ASN A 25 -4.10 -9.86 -5.60
N THR A 26 -2.91 -10.34 -5.24
CA THR A 26 -2.63 -11.76 -5.05
C THR A 26 -2.85 -12.23 -3.61
N GLU A 27 -2.91 -11.30 -2.66
CA GLU A 27 -2.91 -11.62 -1.22
C GLU A 27 -4.24 -11.37 -0.53
N ALA A 28 -5.16 -10.67 -1.20
CA ALA A 28 -6.44 -10.31 -0.60
C ALA A 28 -7.59 -10.25 -1.61
N ILE A 29 -8.81 -10.31 -1.10
CA ILE A 29 -10.03 -9.98 -1.85
C ILE A 29 -10.65 -8.75 -1.20
N ILE A 30 -11.05 -7.79 -2.02
CA ILE A 30 -11.61 -6.53 -1.58
C ILE A 30 -13.12 -6.55 -1.77
N TYR A 31 -13.86 -6.18 -0.71
CA TYR A 31 -15.31 -6.13 -0.72
C TYR A 31 -15.82 -4.75 -0.35
N ASP A 32 -16.92 -4.32 -0.98
CA ASP A 32 -17.73 -3.22 -0.46
C ASP A 32 -18.34 -3.62 0.88
N PHE A 33 -18.24 -2.74 1.86
CA PHE A 33 -18.72 -3.01 3.21
C PHE A 33 -19.31 -1.74 3.83
N ARG A 34 -20.46 -1.87 4.49
CA ARG A 34 -21.07 -0.77 5.23
C ARG A 34 -21.18 -1.12 6.70
N TYR A 35 -20.69 -0.22 7.55
CA TYR A 35 -20.71 -0.41 9.00
C TYR A 35 -21.03 0.89 9.72
N LYS A 36 -22.01 0.85 10.64
CA LYS A 36 -22.50 2.01 11.40
C LYS A 36 -22.81 3.23 10.50
N GLY A 37 -23.45 2.98 9.35
CA GLY A 37 -23.83 4.05 8.41
C GLY A 37 -22.70 4.57 7.52
N GLN A 38 -21.46 4.13 7.71
CA GLN A 38 -20.29 4.54 6.93
C GLN A 38 -19.95 3.52 5.85
N ASP A 39 -19.60 4.02 4.67
CA ASP A 39 -19.06 3.18 3.60
C ASP A 39 -17.59 2.87 3.87
N LYS A 40 -17.26 1.60 3.84
CA LYS A 40 -15.95 1.04 4.14
C LYS A 40 -15.56 0.03 3.08
N VAL A 41 -14.34 -0.40 3.15
CA VAL A 41 -13.80 -1.52 2.39
C VAL A 41 -13.45 -2.62 3.40
N PHE A 42 -13.84 -3.85 3.11
CA PHE A 42 -13.34 -5.03 3.81
C PHE A 42 -12.28 -5.71 2.95
N LYS A 43 -11.06 -5.76 3.45
CA LYS A 43 -9.94 -6.49 2.85
C LYS A 43 -9.84 -7.86 3.51
N LYS A 44 -10.28 -8.90 2.78
CA LYS A 44 -10.10 -10.29 3.18
C LYS A 44 -8.69 -10.73 2.86
N LEU A 45 -7.96 -11.24 3.84
CA LEU A 45 -6.64 -11.84 3.64
C LEU A 45 -6.78 -13.28 3.13
N LEU A 46 -6.11 -13.61 2.03
CA LEU A 46 -6.11 -14.97 1.47
C LEU A 46 -5.16 -15.88 2.22
N ASN A 47 -4.07 -15.33 2.75
CA ASN A 47 -3.11 -16.03 3.57
C ASN A 47 -3.23 -15.52 5.01
N ASN A 48 -4.12 -16.15 5.79
CA ASN A 48 -4.50 -15.71 7.14
C ASN A 48 -3.90 -16.59 8.25
N THR A 49 -2.73 -17.15 8.03
CA THR A 49 -2.04 -18.02 9.00
C THR A 49 -0.55 -17.68 9.09
N GLY A 50 0.08 -18.14 10.19
CA GLY A 50 1.52 -18.08 10.36
C GLY A 50 2.11 -16.69 10.64
N VAL A 51 3.41 -16.57 10.41
CA VAL A 51 4.21 -15.37 10.74
C VAL A 51 3.74 -14.13 9.95
N ASN A 52 3.35 -14.31 8.70
CA ASN A 52 2.88 -13.21 7.85
C ASN A 52 1.61 -12.56 8.41
N LEU A 53 0.64 -13.36 8.86
CA LEU A 53 -0.55 -12.82 9.51
C LEU A 53 -0.18 -12.09 10.80
N ALA A 54 0.67 -12.67 11.64
CA ALA A 54 1.09 -12.05 12.90
C ALA A 54 1.77 -10.68 12.66
N ASN A 55 2.64 -10.58 11.64
CA ASN A 55 3.29 -9.34 11.25
C ASN A 55 2.28 -8.30 10.73
N LYS A 56 1.33 -8.72 9.88
CA LYS A 56 0.25 -7.83 9.41
C LYS A 56 -0.59 -7.31 10.58
N LEU A 57 -1.03 -8.18 11.47
CA LEU A 57 -1.82 -7.79 12.64
C LEU A 57 -1.05 -6.82 13.54
N TYR A 58 0.23 -7.06 13.78
CA TYR A 58 1.09 -6.15 14.52
C TYR A 58 1.18 -4.78 13.83
N THR A 59 1.42 -4.74 12.51
CA THR A 59 1.44 -3.49 11.74
C THR A 59 0.13 -2.73 11.87
N LEU A 60 -1.01 -3.40 11.70
CA LEU A 60 -2.34 -2.79 11.83
C LEU A 60 -2.58 -2.21 13.23
N GLU A 61 -2.18 -2.93 14.29
CA GLU A 61 -2.29 -2.47 15.66
C GLU A 61 -1.42 -1.23 15.90
N MET A 62 -0.17 -1.25 15.46
CA MET A 62 0.74 -0.12 15.62
C MET A 62 0.28 1.13 14.84
N LEU A 63 -0.28 0.97 13.64
CA LEU A 63 -0.91 2.07 12.90
C LEU A 63 -2.09 2.67 13.67
N ASP A 64 -2.93 1.84 14.28
CA ASP A 64 -4.08 2.30 15.06
C ASP A 64 -3.66 3.05 16.33
N VAL A 65 -2.71 2.51 17.11
CA VAL A 65 -2.18 3.12 18.32
C VAL A 65 -1.50 4.46 18.04
N ASN A 66 -0.80 4.57 16.91
CA ASN A 66 -0.04 5.76 16.53
C ASN A 66 -0.79 6.68 15.56
N ARG A 67 -2.08 6.45 15.31
CA ARG A 67 -2.93 7.21 14.38
C ARG A 67 -2.81 8.72 14.54
N LYS A 68 -2.69 9.23 15.77
CA LYS A 68 -2.57 10.66 16.08
C LYS A 68 -1.31 11.34 15.53
N TYR A 69 -0.30 10.56 15.20
CA TYR A 69 0.95 11.06 14.59
C TYR A 69 0.95 10.97 13.08
N LEU A 70 0.04 10.17 12.50
CA LEU A 70 0.02 9.86 11.08
C LEU A 70 -0.76 10.91 10.29
N PRO A 71 -0.31 11.23 9.06
CA PRO A 71 -0.99 12.19 8.21
C PRO A 71 -2.34 11.65 7.71
N GLU A 72 -3.29 12.55 7.46
CA GLU A 72 -4.66 12.23 7.05
C GLU A 72 -4.75 11.53 5.68
N ASN A 73 -3.72 11.66 4.87
CA ASN A 73 -3.65 11.03 3.56
C ASN A 73 -3.10 9.58 3.58
N LEU A 74 -3.16 8.93 4.73
CA LEU A 74 -2.99 7.49 4.90
C LEU A 74 -4.34 6.83 5.20
N CYS A 75 -4.70 5.80 4.42
CA CYS A 75 -5.90 4.99 4.66
C CYS A 75 -5.65 3.98 5.79
N ILE A 76 -5.68 4.46 7.03
CA ILE A 76 -5.40 3.62 8.20
C ILE A 76 -6.59 2.69 8.46
N PRO A 77 -6.36 1.37 8.59
CA PRO A 77 -7.41 0.41 8.95
C PRO A 77 -8.09 0.72 10.28
N ASP A 78 -9.39 0.39 10.35
CA ASP A 78 -10.25 0.73 11.50
C ASP A 78 -10.51 -0.46 12.41
N TYR A 79 -10.87 -1.62 11.82
CA TYR A 79 -11.33 -2.77 12.58
C TYR A 79 -10.75 -4.06 12.04
N LEU A 80 -10.35 -4.95 12.93
CA LEU A 80 -10.17 -6.37 12.58
C LEU A 80 -11.54 -7.02 12.35
N THR A 81 -11.62 -7.91 11.40
CA THR A 81 -12.86 -8.63 11.09
C THR A 81 -12.71 -10.12 11.36
N ILE A 82 -13.55 -10.61 12.26
CA ILE A 82 -13.63 -12.02 12.65
C ILE A 82 -14.89 -12.63 12.05
N VAL A 83 -14.75 -13.78 11.39
CA VAL A 83 -15.86 -14.55 10.84
C VAL A 83 -15.75 -15.98 11.38
N GLY A 84 -16.80 -16.47 12.04
CA GLY A 84 -16.77 -17.82 12.62
C GLY A 84 -15.66 -18.07 13.63
N GLY A 85 -15.20 -17.04 14.35
CA GLY A 85 -14.12 -17.14 15.33
C GLY A 85 -12.71 -16.97 14.76
N VAL A 86 -12.55 -16.79 13.46
CA VAL A 86 -11.24 -16.65 12.78
C VAL A 86 -11.08 -15.23 12.26
N VAL A 87 -9.87 -14.67 12.36
CA VAL A 87 -9.54 -13.39 11.74
C VAL A 87 -9.47 -13.61 10.23
N GLU A 88 -10.44 -13.06 9.49
CA GLU A 88 -10.51 -13.14 8.03
C GLU A 88 -9.87 -11.95 7.33
N GLY A 89 -9.70 -10.82 8.03
CA GLY A 89 -9.13 -9.61 7.48
C GLY A 89 -9.42 -8.37 8.31
N PHE A 90 -9.51 -7.22 7.65
CA PHE A 90 -9.75 -5.94 8.31
C PHE A 90 -10.59 -4.99 7.45
N THR A 91 -11.17 -3.99 8.08
CA THR A 91 -11.87 -2.90 7.37
C THR A 91 -11.07 -1.61 7.42
N MET A 92 -11.30 -0.78 6.42
CA MET A 92 -10.72 0.55 6.30
C MET A 92 -11.74 1.52 5.68
N PRO A 93 -11.56 2.84 5.80
CA PRO A 93 -12.38 3.82 5.11
C PRO A 93 -12.40 3.56 3.60
N LYS A 94 -13.57 3.71 2.96
CA LYS A 94 -13.65 3.70 1.50
C LYS A 94 -13.18 5.07 0.99
N ILE A 95 -12.04 5.07 0.31
CA ILE A 95 -11.46 6.30 -0.25
C ILE A 95 -12.11 6.59 -1.60
N GLU A 96 -12.67 7.78 -1.73
CA GLU A 96 -13.22 8.28 -2.99
C GLU A 96 -12.12 8.68 -3.94
N GLY A 97 -12.21 8.22 -5.18
CA GLY A 97 -11.24 8.58 -6.21
C GLY A 97 -10.94 7.44 -7.16
N VAL A 98 -9.88 7.61 -7.92
CA VAL A 98 -9.39 6.62 -8.87
C VAL A 98 -7.95 6.24 -8.55
N ASN A 99 -7.55 5.05 -8.92
CA ASN A 99 -6.19 4.59 -8.70
C ASN A 99 -5.18 5.44 -9.49
N LEU A 100 -4.03 5.75 -8.90
CA LEU A 100 -3.00 6.56 -9.55
C LEU A 100 -2.51 5.91 -10.85
N SER A 101 -2.46 4.58 -10.94
CA SER A 101 -2.11 3.88 -12.18
C SER A 101 -3.06 4.26 -13.33
N THR A 102 -4.35 4.44 -13.05
CA THR A 102 -5.35 4.92 -14.02
C THR A 102 -5.10 6.37 -14.43
N ILE A 103 -4.74 7.24 -13.47
CA ILE A 103 -4.39 8.64 -13.73
C ILE A 103 -3.17 8.74 -14.65
N LEU A 104 -2.12 7.98 -14.36
CA LEU A 104 -0.88 8.02 -15.12
C LEU A 104 -1.06 7.54 -16.57
N ARG A 105 -2.00 6.62 -16.81
CA ARG A 105 -2.35 6.11 -18.15
C ARG A 105 -3.40 6.94 -18.87
N ASN A 106 -4.07 7.85 -18.19
CA ASN A 106 -5.10 8.69 -18.79
C ASN A 106 -4.48 9.67 -19.80
N LYS A 107 -4.85 9.52 -21.07
CA LYS A 107 -4.35 10.37 -22.17
C LYS A 107 -4.95 11.78 -22.17
N ASN A 108 -6.07 11.98 -21.47
CA ASN A 108 -6.74 13.28 -21.38
C ASN A 108 -6.12 14.19 -20.31
N LEU A 109 -5.27 13.65 -19.43
CA LEU A 109 -4.54 14.43 -18.44
C LEU A 109 -3.18 14.84 -18.99
N THR A 110 -2.82 16.09 -18.74
CA THR A 110 -1.51 16.63 -19.12
C THR A 110 -0.40 15.99 -18.29
N ILE A 111 0.84 16.16 -18.75
CA ILE A 111 2.00 15.67 -17.97
C ILE A 111 2.15 16.44 -16.67
N GLU A 112 1.83 17.73 -16.64
CA GLU A 112 1.87 18.60 -15.48
C GLU A 112 0.87 18.13 -14.40
N GLU A 113 -0.35 17.75 -14.82
CA GLU A 113 -1.36 17.19 -13.91
C GLU A 113 -0.90 15.85 -13.30
N LYS A 114 -0.26 14.99 -14.06
CA LYS A 114 0.32 13.73 -13.57
C LYS A 114 1.47 13.98 -12.60
N ILE A 115 2.39 14.90 -12.95
CA ILE A 115 3.50 15.32 -12.09
C ILE A 115 2.97 15.91 -10.77
N TYR A 116 1.86 16.65 -10.81
CA TYR A 116 1.24 17.19 -9.60
C TYR A 116 0.95 16.08 -8.56
N TYR A 117 0.34 14.97 -8.98
CA TYR A 117 0.04 13.86 -8.06
C TYR A 117 1.30 13.11 -7.61
N LEU A 118 2.31 12.98 -8.48
CA LEU A 118 3.60 12.43 -8.07
C LEU A 118 4.27 13.30 -7.01
N LYS A 119 4.24 14.63 -7.14
CA LYS A 119 4.74 15.54 -6.09
C LYS A 119 4.02 15.36 -4.76
N LYS A 120 2.69 15.09 -4.78
CA LYS A 120 1.94 14.81 -3.55
C LYS A 120 2.43 13.57 -2.81
N ILE A 121 2.93 12.55 -3.52
CA ILE A 121 3.60 11.42 -2.88
C ILE A 121 4.91 11.87 -2.21
N GLY A 122 5.71 12.68 -2.88
CA GLY A 122 6.93 13.25 -2.28
C GLY A 122 6.65 14.07 -1.02
N GLU A 123 5.57 14.87 -1.01
CA GLU A 123 5.10 15.60 0.17
C GLU A 123 4.72 14.66 1.31
N LEU A 124 3.99 13.56 1.01
CA LEU A 124 3.67 12.54 2.00
C LEU A 124 4.93 11.90 2.58
N LEU A 125 5.88 11.50 1.75
CA LEU A 125 7.15 10.92 2.21
C LEU A 125 7.95 11.87 3.10
N HIS A 126 7.94 13.16 2.76
CA HIS A 126 8.53 14.18 3.61
C HIS A 126 7.84 14.29 4.99
N GLN A 127 6.50 14.25 5.02
CA GLN A 127 5.74 14.22 6.28
C GLN A 127 6.09 12.99 7.12
N LEU A 128 6.20 11.81 6.51
CA LEU A 128 6.61 10.59 7.20
C LEU A 128 8.05 10.69 7.75
N ASP A 129 8.96 11.34 7.02
CA ASP A 129 10.31 11.59 7.53
C ASP A 129 10.30 12.51 8.76
N GLN A 130 9.44 13.54 8.78
CA GLN A 130 9.27 14.41 9.96
C GLN A 130 8.69 13.61 11.15
N ILE A 131 7.72 12.73 10.92
CA ILE A 131 7.17 11.87 11.97
C ILE A 131 8.25 10.99 12.57
N ARG A 132 9.07 10.34 11.75
CA ARG A 132 10.20 9.52 12.22
C ARG A 132 11.21 10.31 13.05
N LYS A 133 11.42 11.58 12.73
CA LYS A 133 12.39 12.45 13.46
C LYS A 133 11.85 13.00 14.78
N TYR A 134 10.57 13.34 14.83
CA TYR A 134 10.02 14.17 15.90
C TYR A 134 8.93 13.50 16.73
N THR A 135 8.61 12.24 16.49
CA THR A 135 7.61 11.50 17.27
C THR A 135 8.15 10.16 17.78
N PRO A 136 7.52 9.57 18.78
CA PRO A 136 7.86 8.21 19.23
C PRO A 136 7.65 7.14 18.16
N PHE A 137 6.85 7.42 17.10
CA PHE A 137 6.62 6.51 15.98
C PHE A 137 7.73 6.66 14.92
N ASN A 138 8.95 6.34 15.31
CA ASN A 138 10.18 6.66 14.60
C ASN A 138 10.70 5.57 13.63
N ASP A 139 10.04 4.40 13.58
CA ASP A 139 10.41 3.30 12.67
C ASP A 139 9.16 2.82 11.91
N PHE A 140 8.64 3.70 11.03
CA PHE A 140 7.52 3.44 10.16
C PHE A 140 7.88 3.77 8.71
N TYR A 141 7.71 2.81 7.81
CA TYR A 141 7.95 2.94 6.38
C TYR A 141 6.79 2.31 5.61
N LEU A 142 6.35 2.95 4.51
CA LEU A 142 5.29 2.39 3.67
C LEU A 142 5.70 1.07 3.02
N ASN A 143 6.98 0.92 2.70
CA ASN A 143 7.63 -0.31 2.23
C ASN A 143 7.13 -0.84 0.86
N ASP A 144 5.90 -0.56 0.47
CA ASP A 144 5.31 -1.03 -0.79
C ASP A 144 4.80 0.15 -1.64
N ILE A 145 5.71 1.05 -2.02
CA ILE A 145 5.38 2.22 -2.84
C ILE A 145 5.35 1.84 -4.31
N HIS A 146 4.15 1.88 -4.88
CA HIS A 146 3.91 1.80 -6.32
C HIS A 146 2.58 2.46 -6.67
N GLU A 147 2.37 2.75 -7.96
CA GLU A 147 1.23 3.54 -8.44
C GLU A 147 -0.16 2.94 -8.10
N SER A 148 -0.23 1.62 -7.85
CA SER A 148 -1.52 1.00 -7.49
C SER A 148 -1.89 1.17 -6.02
N ASN A 149 -0.95 1.58 -5.16
CA ASN A 149 -1.19 1.79 -3.72
C ASN A 149 -1.56 3.24 -3.38
N PHE A 150 -1.95 4.03 -4.39
CA PHE A 150 -2.42 5.40 -4.19
C PHE A 150 -3.75 5.64 -4.88
N ILE A 151 -4.69 6.27 -4.16
CA ILE A 151 -5.97 6.73 -4.69
C ILE A 151 -5.93 8.24 -4.85
N VAL A 152 -6.29 8.71 -6.03
CA VAL A 152 -6.34 10.13 -6.40
C VAL A 152 -7.78 10.61 -6.40
N ASN A 153 -8.09 11.63 -5.62
CA ASN A 153 -9.34 12.37 -5.72
C ASN A 153 -9.12 13.61 -6.59
N LEU A 154 -9.63 13.56 -7.82
CA LEU A 154 -9.47 14.64 -8.81
C LEU A 154 -10.16 15.93 -8.37
N TYR A 155 -11.30 15.82 -7.71
CA TYR A 155 -12.07 16.97 -7.23
C TYR A 155 -11.35 17.71 -6.08
N LYS A 156 -10.90 16.95 -5.08
CA LYS A 156 -10.16 17.50 -3.92
C LYS A 156 -8.69 17.76 -4.24
N LYS A 157 -8.21 17.35 -5.41
CA LYS A 157 -6.79 17.40 -5.81
C LYS A 157 -5.87 16.77 -4.75
N SER A 158 -6.29 15.66 -4.16
CA SER A 158 -5.59 14.96 -3.10
C SER A 158 -5.18 13.56 -3.51
N ILE A 159 -4.23 13.00 -2.76
CA ILE A 159 -3.79 11.62 -2.89
C ILE A 159 -3.85 10.95 -1.52
N THR A 160 -4.25 9.67 -1.49
CA THR A 160 -4.28 8.88 -0.27
C THR A 160 -3.55 7.56 -0.52
N ALA A 161 -2.58 7.24 0.34
CA ALA A 161 -1.93 5.94 0.32
C ALA A 161 -2.86 4.89 0.94
N VAL A 162 -2.98 3.76 0.27
CA VAL A 162 -3.75 2.58 0.68
C VAL A 162 -2.82 1.39 0.83
N ASP A 163 -3.35 0.27 1.32
CA ASP A 163 -2.60 -1.00 1.43
C ASP A 163 -1.46 -0.96 2.47
N LEU A 164 -1.73 -0.35 3.63
CA LEU A 164 -0.75 -0.13 4.68
C LEU A 164 -0.40 -1.38 5.50
N ASP A 165 -1.05 -2.53 5.30
CA ASP A 165 -0.75 -3.78 6.01
C ASP A 165 0.57 -4.42 5.57
N SER A 166 1.15 -3.94 4.46
CA SER A 166 2.50 -4.30 4.00
C SER A 166 3.60 -3.36 4.52
N SER A 167 3.23 -2.34 5.30
CA SER A 167 4.20 -1.40 5.87
C SER A 167 5.13 -2.06 6.88
N ARG A 168 6.35 -1.54 6.98
CA ARG A 168 7.26 -1.88 8.06
C ARG A 168 6.99 -1.00 9.27
N VAL A 169 6.87 -1.63 10.42
CA VAL A 169 6.75 -0.96 11.71
C VAL A 169 7.64 -1.68 12.72
N TYR A 170 8.56 -0.96 13.37
CA TYR A 170 9.48 -1.47 14.40
C TYR A 170 10.16 -2.79 13.99
N SER A 171 10.86 -2.75 12.86
CA SER A 171 11.62 -3.88 12.30
C SER A 171 10.79 -5.09 11.87
N LYS A 172 9.46 -4.98 11.83
CA LYS A 172 8.56 -6.00 11.30
C LYS A 172 8.00 -5.55 9.97
N ALA A 173 8.31 -6.26 8.92
CA ALA A 173 7.75 -6.06 7.59
C ALA A 173 7.30 -7.40 7.03
N THR A 174 6.29 -7.36 6.18
CA THR A 174 5.77 -8.57 5.50
C THR A 174 6.14 -8.61 4.03
N PHE A 175 6.67 -7.50 3.46
CA PHE A 175 6.82 -7.40 2.02
C PHE A 175 7.95 -6.46 1.60
N ALA A 176 8.55 -6.76 0.44
CA ALA A 176 9.38 -5.84 -0.31
C ALA A 176 8.58 -5.23 -1.46
N SER A 177 8.79 -3.95 -1.73
CA SER A 177 8.21 -3.31 -2.89
C SER A 177 8.63 -4.01 -4.18
N ARG A 178 7.70 -4.15 -5.15
CA ARG A 178 8.00 -4.64 -6.49
C ARG A 178 9.08 -3.83 -7.22
N TYR A 179 9.27 -2.56 -6.87
CA TYR A 179 10.31 -1.72 -7.45
C TYR A 179 11.67 -1.93 -6.82
N LEU A 180 11.72 -2.45 -5.60
CA LEU A 180 12.97 -2.74 -4.91
C LEU A 180 13.56 -4.09 -5.36
N THR A 181 12.71 -5.10 -5.51
CA THR A 181 13.12 -6.48 -5.78
C THR A 181 13.96 -6.66 -7.04
N PRO A 182 13.59 -6.12 -8.23
CA PRO A 182 14.40 -6.25 -9.43
C PRO A 182 15.79 -5.61 -9.27
N PHE A 183 15.86 -4.46 -8.63
CA PHE A 183 17.11 -3.73 -8.46
C PHE A 183 18.04 -4.40 -7.43
N ALA A 184 17.50 -4.86 -6.32
CA ALA A 184 18.26 -5.62 -5.32
C ALA A 184 18.84 -6.91 -5.91
N LEU A 185 18.11 -7.57 -6.80
CA LEU A 185 18.58 -8.77 -7.50
C LEU A 185 19.67 -8.44 -8.53
N LEU A 186 19.56 -7.34 -9.28
CA LEU A 186 20.47 -6.96 -10.35
C LEU A 186 21.84 -6.49 -9.83
N ASN A 187 21.91 -5.84 -8.68
CA ASN A 187 23.10 -5.14 -8.21
C ASN A 187 23.88 -5.85 -7.11
N ASN A 188 23.72 -7.16 -6.91
CA ASN A 188 24.39 -7.89 -5.82
C ASN A 188 24.23 -7.23 -4.44
N VAL A 189 23.14 -6.51 -4.21
CA VAL A 189 22.83 -5.84 -2.96
C VAL A 189 22.48 -6.86 -1.86
N LYS A 190 22.56 -8.17 -2.20
CA LYS A 190 22.37 -9.30 -1.28
C LYS A 190 23.13 -9.17 0.04
N ASP A 191 24.34 -8.61 -0.01
CA ASP A 191 25.19 -8.46 1.17
C ASP A 191 24.78 -7.29 2.07
N LYS A 192 24.04 -6.33 1.54
CA LYS A 192 23.64 -5.11 2.25
C LYS A 192 22.24 -5.19 2.84
N TYR A 193 21.38 -6.00 2.25
CA TYR A 193 20.03 -6.27 2.72
C TYR A 193 19.95 -7.76 3.02
N LYS A 194 19.75 -8.14 4.28
CA LYS A 194 19.45 -9.53 4.64
C LYS A 194 18.16 -9.93 3.91
N ILE A 195 18.34 -10.66 2.80
CA ILE A 195 17.23 -11.34 2.16
C ILE A 195 16.90 -12.49 3.09
N ILE A 196 15.82 -12.37 3.83
CA ILE A 196 15.30 -13.46 4.63
C ILE A 196 14.62 -14.42 3.64
N ASP A 197 15.38 -15.44 3.28
CA ASP A 197 14.86 -16.55 2.49
C ASP A 197 13.99 -17.43 3.41
N GLU A 198 12.72 -17.12 3.51
CA GLU A 198 11.75 -18.04 4.08
C GLU A 198 11.15 -18.86 2.94
N THR A 199 11.80 -19.98 2.68
CA THR A 199 11.26 -21.19 2.07
C THR A 199 10.25 -21.04 0.93
N SER A 200 10.72 -21.34 -0.26
CA SER A 200 9.97 -21.83 -1.43
C SER A 200 9.12 -20.88 -2.26
N SER A 201 9.07 -19.60 -2.01
CA SER A 201 8.66 -18.63 -3.02
C SER A 201 9.87 -17.76 -3.37
N ASN A 202 10.23 -17.66 -4.64
CA ASN A 202 11.37 -16.91 -5.18
C ASN A 202 11.26 -15.37 -5.00
N LEU A 203 10.57 -14.91 -3.98
CA LEU A 203 10.42 -13.53 -3.59
C LEU A 203 11.33 -13.29 -2.39
N GLY A 204 12.52 -12.75 -2.65
CA GLY A 204 13.41 -12.27 -1.60
C GLY A 204 12.74 -11.12 -0.84
N TYR A 205 12.67 -11.23 0.48
CA TYR A 205 12.26 -10.12 1.35
C TYR A 205 13.47 -9.24 1.61
N VAL A 206 13.32 -7.96 1.36
CA VAL A 206 14.35 -6.96 1.69
C VAL A 206 13.90 -6.24 2.94
N GLU A 207 14.77 -6.18 3.94
CA GLU A 207 14.48 -5.38 5.13
C GLU A 207 14.44 -3.90 4.75
N ALA A 208 13.27 -3.26 4.90
CA ALA A 208 13.11 -1.85 4.63
C ALA A 208 13.97 -1.03 5.60
N ASP A 209 14.64 -0.02 5.08
CA ASP A 209 15.43 0.92 5.84
C ASP A 209 14.93 2.37 5.61
N ARG A 210 15.64 3.32 6.21
CA ARG A 210 15.33 4.75 6.13
C ARG A 210 15.16 5.25 4.69
N ASN A 211 15.82 4.65 3.73
CA ASN A 211 15.83 5.13 2.34
C ASN A 211 14.88 4.34 1.43
N THR A 212 14.29 3.26 1.92
CA THR A 212 13.49 2.33 1.11
C THR A 212 12.32 3.05 0.42
N ASP A 213 11.54 3.84 1.15
CA ASP A 213 10.39 4.54 0.58
C ASP A 213 10.82 5.55 -0.48
N LEU A 214 11.87 6.34 -0.22
CA LEU A 214 12.41 7.31 -1.17
C LEU A 214 12.95 6.60 -2.43
N TYR A 215 13.67 5.51 -2.24
CA TYR A 215 14.19 4.71 -3.33
C TYR A 215 13.06 4.17 -4.23
N CYS A 216 12.05 3.52 -3.64
CA CYS A 216 10.90 3.00 -4.39
C CYS A 216 10.16 4.12 -5.13
N TYR A 217 10.02 5.29 -4.52
CA TYR A 217 9.42 6.46 -5.15
C TYR A 217 10.21 6.94 -6.36
N ILE A 218 11.52 7.06 -6.26
CA ILE A 218 12.40 7.46 -7.37
C ILE A 218 12.31 6.45 -8.52
N ILE A 219 12.39 5.15 -8.22
CA ILE A 219 12.29 4.10 -9.24
C ILE A 219 10.91 4.12 -9.90
N MET A 220 9.84 4.30 -9.16
CA MET A 220 8.49 4.45 -9.71
C MET A 220 8.42 5.62 -10.70
N ILE A 221 8.97 6.78 -10.36
CA ILE A 221 9.03 7.96 -11.25
C ILE A 221 9.83 7.64 -12.51
N LEU A 222 11.04 7.12 -12.36
CA LEU A 222 11.91 6.78 -13.49
C LEU A 222 11.23 5.78 -14.44
N PHE A 223 10.57 4.76 -13.90
CA PHE A 223 9.85 3.77 -14.68
C PHE A 223 8.69 4.40 -15.48
N ILE A 224 7.90 5.28 -14.86
CA ILE A 224 6.80 6.00 -15.49
C ILE A 224 7.32 6.89 -16.62
N PHE A 225 8.40 7.65 -16.41
CA PHE A 225 8.98 8.49 -17.43
C PHE A 225 9.66 7.69 -18.55
N GLN A 226 10.34 6.60 -18.23
CA GLN A 226 10.94 5.72 -19.23
C GLN A 226 9.88 5.13 -20.18
N ILE A 227 8.77 4.66 -19.64
CA ILE A 227 7.62 4.23 -20.47
C ILE A 227 7.10 5.39 -21.32
N TYR A 228 6.96 6.60 -20.77
CA TYR A 228 6.50 7.77 -21.51
C TYR A 228 7.42 8.12 -22.68
N TYR A 229 8.74 8.17 -22.48
CA TYR A 229 9.71 8.47 -23.53
C TYR A 229 9.80 7.36 -24.57
N LEU A 230 9.70 6.09 -24.16
CA LEU A 230 9.67 4.95 -25.08
C LEU A 230 8.43 5.02 -25.99
N PHE A 231 7.24 5.30 -25.44
CA PHE A 231 6.02 5.52 -26.23
C PHE A 231 6.16 6.70 -27.18
N LYS A 232 6.67 7.83 -26.73
CA LYS A 232 6.92 8.99 -27.58
C LYS A 232 7.88 8.67 -28.72
N TRP A 233 8.93 7.91 -28.46
CA TRP A 233 9.89 7.51 -29.48
C TRP A 233 9.33 6.53 -30.51
N ILE A 234 8.43 5.61 -30.11
CA ILE A 234 7.80 4.63 -31.01
C ILE A 234 6.72 5.27 -31.90
N PHE A 235 5.93 6.19 -31.37
CA PHE A 235 4.72 6.69 -32.06
C PHE A 235 4.86 8.09 -32.69
N PHE A 236 5.95 8.79 -32.45
CA PHE A 236 6.18 10.15 -32.97
C PHE A 236 7.52 10.27 -33.71
N LYS A 237 8.04 9.16 -34.20
CA LYS A 237 8.97 9.12 -35.30
C LYS A 237 8.16 9.00 -36.60
#